data_8bd10fa7908e57127607ef1c8c643e9d
#
_entry.id   8bd10fa7908e57127607ef1c8c643e9d
#
_cell.length_a   1.000
_cell.length_b   1.000
_cell.length_c   1.000
_cell.angle_alpha   90.00
_cell.angle_beta   90.00
_cell.angle_gamma   90.00
#
_symmetry.space_group_name_H-M   'P 1'
#
loop_
_entity.id
_entity.type
_entity.pdbx_description
1 polymer ?
#
loop_
_entity_poly.entity_id
_entity_poly.type
_entity_poly.pdbx_seq_one_letter_code
_entity_poly.pdbx_strand_id
1 'polypeptide(L)'
;MFGVIEDIKKTTFDEAVPFSWQSFPEYLDHIRPKLGINVGALIGHSAIRLFVMGPESQEREATQEEISKMCEIVREAMRAGALGISSSYVDIDENGDPVPSRFADLGEKVALAQAMGESGRGIWQVVPYFPDMKQQLDNIRELGDISLAANVPCSLQPVLSSPTSPNAEELIEALEKEQARGARVFGQTMPRCFDLNMRLSETSMLLYALPRWKKIMDLPREQRLEQFRERKSELVSEMKDAKGMSESI
;
A
#
# COMPACT_ATOMS: atom_id res chain seq x y z
N MET A 1 -5.65 -8.52 -1.99
CA MET A 1 -4.42 -7.79 -1.60
C MET A 1 -3.29 -8.74 -1.22
N PHE A 2 -3.34 -9.48 -0.13
CA PHE A 2 -2.20 -10.31 0.35
C PHE A 2 -1.70 -11.37 -0.63
N GLY A 3 -2.58 -11.99 -1.42
CA GLY A 3 -2.17 -12.98 -2.42
C GLY A 3 -1.46 -12.39 -3.63
N VAL A 4 -1.63 -11.11 -3.90
CA VAL A 4 -1.04 -10.43 -5.07
C VAL A 4 0.22 -9.65 -4.68
N ILE A 5 0.18 -8.95 -3.53
CA ILE A 5 1.25 -8.05 -3.10
C ILE A 5 2.30 -8.79 -2.27
N GLU A 6 1.86 -9.64 -1.34
CA GLU A 6 2.73 -10.33 -0.38
C GLU A 6 3.03 -11.79 -0.79
N ASP A 7 2.52 -12.22 -1.94
CA ASP A 7 2.69 -13.59 -2.47
C ASP A 7 2.28 -14.70 -1.46
N ILE A 8 1.31 -14.39 -0.58
CA ILE A 8 0.80 -15.32 0.43
C ILE A 8 -0.42 -16.03 -0.15
N LYS A 9 -0.36 -17.36 -0.21
CA LYS A 9 -1.48 -18.16 -0.71
C LYS A 9 -2.74 -17.96 0.10
N LYS A 10 -3.88 -17.81 -0.58
CA LYS A 10 -5.18 -17.71 0.07
C LYS A 10 -5.44 -18.86 1.06
N THR A 11 -5.09 -20.09 0.67
CA THR A 11 -5.22 -21.28 1.55
C THR A 11 -4.41 -21.14 2.83
N THR A 12 -3.21 -20.58 2.78
CA THR A 12 -2.39 -20.31 3.97
C THR A 12 -3.06 -19.28 4.88
N PHE A 13 -3.65 -18.25 4.28
CA PHE A 13 -4.42 -17.25 5.02
C PHE A 13 -5.66 -17.86 5.68
N ASP A 14 -6.45 -18.62 4.93
CA ASP A 14 -7.68 -19.23 5.40
C ASP A 14 -7.43 -20.24 6.54
N GLU A 15 -6.27 -20.94 6.51
CA GLU A 15 -5.88 -21.88 7.56
C GLU A 15 -5.23 -21.22 8.79
N ALA A 16 -4.45 -20.14 8.59
CA ALA A 16 -3.63 -19.54 9.64
C ALA A 16 -4.33 -18.38 10.36
N VAL A 17 -5.24 -17.67 9.69
CA VAL A 17 -5.87 -16.46 10.20
C VAL A 17 -7.36 -16.68 10.45
N PRO A 18 -7.81 -16.78 11.70
CA PRO A 18 -9.19 -17.12 12.01
C PRO A 18 -10.19 -16.00 11.74
N PHE A 19 -9.73 -14.75 11.50
CA PHE A 19 -10.55 -13.55 11.30
C PHE A 19 -11.69 -13.42 12.34
N SER A 20 -11.37 -13.72 13.62
CA SER A 20 -12.33 -13.76 14.72
C SER A 20 -12.58 -12.40 15.38
N TRP A 21 -11.98 -11.33 14.83
CA TRP A 21 -12.13 -9.96 15.31
C TRP A 21 -12.87 -9.09 14.29
N GLN A 22 -13.59 -8.09 14.76
CA GLN A 22 -14.26 -7.07 13.95
C GLN A 22 -13.70 -5.67 14.18
N SER A 23 -13.10 -5.43 15.34
CA SER A 23 -12.51 -4.15 15.70
C SER A 23 -10.98 -4.23 15.82
N PHE A 24 -10.32 -3.08 15.76
CA PHE A 24 -8.87 -3.00 15.94
C PHE A 24 -8.41 -3.40 17.35
N PRO A 25 -9.11 -3.03 18.44
CA PRO A 25 -8.83 -3.56 19.78
C PRO A 25 -8.86 -5.10 19.85
N GLU A 26 -9.90 -5.73 19.30
CA GLU A 26 -10.02 -7.20 19.26
C GLU A 26 -8.88 -7.85 18.47
N TYR A 27 -8.45 -7.23 17.34
CA TYR A 27 -7.27 -7.67 16.61
C TYR A 27 -6.01 -7.64 17.49
N LEU A 28 -5.76 -6.55 18.21
CA LEU A 28 -4.61 -6.44 19.10
C LEU A 28 -4.67 -7.49 20.23
N ASP A 29 -5.83 -7.72 20.81
CA ASP A 29 -6.02 -8.74 21.85
C ASP A 29 -5.79 -10.15 21.30
N HIS A 30 -6.20 -10.41 20.07
CA HIS A 30 -5.96 -11.70 19.40
C HIS A 30 -4.47 -11.99 19.17
N ILE A 31 -3.69 -11.00 18.73
CA ILE A 31 -2.27 -11.21 18.44
C ILE A 31 -1.39 -11.19 19.68
N ARG A 32 -1.72 -10.42 20.71
CA ARG A 32 -0.90 -10.16 21.91
C ARG A 32 -0.34 -11.42 22.57
N PRO A 33 -1.11 -12.49 22.81
CA PRO A 33 -0.60 -13.70 23.47
C PRO A 33 0.41 -14.50 22.63
N LYS A 34 0.51 -14.20 21.34
CA LYS A 34 1.31 -14.98 20.38
C LYS A 34 2.62 -14.27 19.98
N LEU A 35 2.87 -13.07 20.52
CA LEU A 35 4.02 -12.25 20.14
C LEU A 35 5.26 -12.66 20.93
N GLY A 36 6.34 -12.94 20.21
CA GLY A 36 7.68 -13.16 20.77
C GLY A 36 8.58 -11.92 20.75
N ILE A 37 8.09 -10.82 20.13
CA ILE A 37 8.78 -9.52 20.01
C ILE A 37 7.78 -8.40 20.24
N ASN A 38 8.28 -7.18 20.45
CA ASN A 38 7.43 -5.99 20.49
C ASN A 38 6.88 -5.69 19.10
N VAL A 39 5.57 -5.50 18.99
CA VAL A 39 4.86 -5.20 17.75
C VAL A 39 4.02 -3.94 17.92
N GLY A 40 4.08 -3.05 16.93
CA GLY A 40 3.16 -1.93 16.79
C GLY A 40 2.41 -2.05 15.48
N ALA A 41 1.10 -1.80 15.49
CA ALA A 41 0.26 -1.93 14.31
C ALA A 41 -0.31 -0.57 13.87
N LEU A 42 -0.43 -0.40 12.55
CA LEU A 42 -1.18 0.69 11.93
C LEU A 42 -2.56 0.16 11.53
N ILE A 43 -3.59 0.99 11.67
CA ILE A 43 -4.91 0.64 11.13
C ILE A 43 -4.94 0.92 9.62
N GLY A 44 -5.45 -0.03 8.83
CA GLY A 44 -5.47 0.07 7.37
C GLY A 44 -6.62 0.93 6.86
N HIS A 45 -6.32 1.97 6.07
CA HIS A 45 -7.30 2.87 5.46
C HIS A 45 -8.30 2.11 4.57
N SER A 46 -7.81 1.23 3.70
CA SER A 46 -8.67 0.38 2.86
C SER A 46 -9.62 -0.50 3.67
N ALA A 47 -9.16 -1.03 4.82
CA ALA A 47 -9.99 -1.84 5.70
C ALA A 47 -11.10 -1.01 6.36
N ILE A 48 -10.79 0.21 6.80
CA ILE A 48 -11.77 1.13 7.38
C ILE A 48 -12.84 1.48 6.34
N ARG A 49 -12.43 1.86 5.12
CA ARG A 49 -13.37 2.18 4.04
C ARG A 49 -14.27 1.00 3.70
N LEU A 50 -13.69 -0.18 3.53
CA LEU A 50 -14.46 -1.39 3.24
C LEU A 50 -15.44 -1.73 4.35
N PHE A 51 -15.06 -1.56 5.60
CA PHE A 51 -15.92 -1.82 6.77
C PHE A 51 -17.12 -0.88 6.83
N VAL A 52 -16.94 0.40 6.48
CA VAL A 52 -17.99 1.42 6.58
C VAL A 52 -18.87 1.46 5.34
N MET A 53 -18.29 1.33 4.15
CA MET A 53 -18.97 1.54 2.86
C MET A 53 -19.30 0.23 2.13
N GLY A 54 -18.69 -0.90 2.55
CA GLY A 54 -18.84 -2.15 1.81
C GLY A 54 -18.26 -2.09 0.39
N PRO A 55 -18.89 -2.75 -0.59
CA PRO A 55 -18.41 -2.77 -1.99
C PRO A 55 -18.23 -1.39 -2.62
N GLU A 56 -19.07 -0.43 -2.29
CA GLU A 56 -19.00 0.93 -2.81
C GLU A 56 -17.69 1.68 -2.46
N SER A 57 -16.91 1.14 -1.51
CA SER A 57 -15.60 1.69 -1.14
C SER A 57 -14.58 1.71 -2.29
N GLN A 58 -14.80 0.90 -3.34
CA GLN A 58 -13.99 0.85 -4.55
C GLN A 58 -14.72 1.46 -5.78
N GLU A 59 -15.79 2.20 -5.58
CA GLU A 59 -16.59 2.76 -6.66
C GLU A 59 -16.69 4.29 -6.59
N ARG A 60 -16.62 4.86 -5.38
CA ARG A 60 -16.87 6.29 -5.16
C ARG A 60 -16.13 6.85 -3.94
N GLU A 61 -16.10 8.16 -3.86
CA GLU A 61 -15.72 8.88 -2.64
C GLU A 61 -16.73 8.65 -1.51
N ALA A 62 -16.27 8.84 -0.27
CA ALA A 62 -17.12 8.69 0.91
C ALA A 62 -17.97 9.93 1.16
N THR A 63 -19.16 9.74 1.67
CA THR A 63 -20.00 10.82 2.20
C THR A 63 -19.47 11.33 3.55
N GLN A 64 -19.90 12.51 3.97
CA GLN A 64 -19.52 13.09 5.27
C GLN A 64 -19.95 12.20 6.46
N GLU A 65 -21.07 11.49 6.34
CA GLU A 65 -21.51 10.54 7.36
C GLU A 65 -20.58 9.33 7.45
N GLU A 66 -20.17 8.79 6.29
CA GLU A 66 -19.21 7.69 6.22
C GLU A 66 -17.84 8.12 6.75
N ILE A 67 -17.36 9.30 6.39
CA ILE A 67 -16.12 9.87 6.93
C ILE A 67 -16.21 10.00 8.46
N SER A 68 -17.32 10.47 8.99
CA SER A 68 -17.52 10.58 10.44
C SER A 68 -17.42 9.20 11.12
N LYS A 69 -18.05 8.16 10.55
CA LYS A 69 -17.95 6.80 11.07
C LYS A 69 -16.51 6.25 11.01
N MET A 70 -15.81 6.50 9.91
CA MET A 70 -14.40 6.12 9.77
C MET A 70 -13.52 6.82 10.82
N CYS A 71 -13.74 8.11 11.08
CA CYS A 71 -13.05 8.85 12.14
C CYS A 71 -13.26 8.25 13.53
N GLU A 72 -14.46 7.75 13.85
CA GLU A 72 -14.74 7.07 15.12
C GLU A 72 -13.92 5.78 15.26
N ILE A 73 -13.83 4.99 14.19
CA ILE A 73 -13.00 3.78 14.15
C ILE A 73 -11.52 4.12 14.35
N VAL A 74 -11.03 5.20 13.72
CA VAL A 74 -9.65 5.66 13.93
C VAL A 74 -9.41 6.06 15.37
N ARG A 75 -10.30 6.83 15.99
CA ARG A 75 -10.21 7.20 17.42
C ARG A 75 -10.18 5.98 18.34
N GLU A 76 -11.01 4.99 18.06
CA GLU A 76 -11.02 3.73 18.80
C GLU A 76 -9.69 2.99 18.67
N ALA A 77 -9.19 2.83 17.44
CA ALA A 77 -7.90 2.19 17.18
C ALA A 77 -6.75 2.91 17.88
N MET A 78 -6.73 4.24 17.85
CA MET A 78 -5.69 5.04 18.51
C MET A 78 -5.75 4.89 20.04
N ARG A 79 -6.95 4.84 20.64
CA ARG A 79 -7.12 4.54 22.09
C ARG A 79 -6.63 3.14 22.43
N ALA A 80 -6.86 2.16 21.57
CA ALA A 80 -6.40 0.78 21.77
C ALA A 80 -4.87 0.59 21.61
N GLY A 81 -4.17 1.56 21.02
CA GLY A 81 -2.72 1.51 20.90
C GLY A 81 -2.19 1.45 19.46
N ALA A 82 -3.02 1.74 18.45
CA ALA A 82 -2.55 1.91 17.09
C ALA A 82 -1.42 2.95 17.01
N LEU A 83 -0.43 2.71 16.16
CA LEU A 83 0.67 3.65 15.90
C LEU A 83 0.34 4.66 14.80
N GLY A 84 -0.81 4.56 14.17
CA GLY A 84 -1.27 5.45 13.12
C GLY A 84 -2.10 4.74 12.07
N ILE A 85 -2.15 5.31 10.88
CA ILE A 85 -2.93 4.83 9.72
C ILE A 85 -1.97 4.45 8.60
N SER A 86 -2.22 3.32 7.94
CA SER A 86 -1.55 2.96 6.69
C SER A 86 -2.50 3.12 5.50
N SER A 87 -2.01 3.72 4.42
CA SER A 87 -2.75 3.94 3.18
C SER A 87 -1.91 3.58 1.96
N SER A 88 -2.53 3.52 0.80
CA SER A 88 -1.84 3.21 -0.45
C SER A 88 -2.42 4.00 -1.61
N TYR A 89 -1.54 4.44 -2.50
CA TYR A 89 -1.88 5.03 -3.80
C TYR A 89 -1.65 4.06 -4.96
N VAL A 90 -1.09 2.88 -4.71
CA VAL A 90 -0.68 1.95 -5.79
C VAL A 90 -1.32 0.58 -5.70
N ASP A 91 -1.65 0.11 -4.50
CA ASP A 91 -2.09 -1.27 -4.28
C ASP A 91 -3.35 -1.62 -5.07
N ILE A 92 -3.43 -2.88 -5.42
CA ILE A 92 -4.55 -3.51 -6.12
C ILE A 92 -5.08 -4.71 -5.33
N ASP A 93 -6.32 -5.08 -5.57
CA ASP A 93 -6.93 -6.28 -5.02
C ASP A 93 -6.61 -7.53 -5.86
N GLU A 94 -7.24 -8.66 -5.55
CA GLU A 94 -7.05 -9.94 -6.23
C GLU A 94 -7.55 -9.95 -7.69
N ASN A 95 -8.41 -9.01 -8.06
CA ASN A 95 -8.94 -8.85 -9.42
C ASN A 95 -8.07 -7.90 -10.25
N GLY A 96 -7.13 -7.20 -9.62
CA GLY A 96 -6.33 -6.15 -10.25
C GLY A 96 -6.96 -4.76 -10.18
N ASP A 97 -8.04 -4.61 -9.41
CA ASP A 97 -8.73 -3.34 -9.21
C ASP A 97 -8.06 -2.52 -8.09
N PRO A 98 -8.09 -1.19 -8.17
CA PRO A 98 -7.53 -0.33 -7.12
C PRO A 98 -8.18 -0.61 -5.76
N VAL A 99 -7.34 -0.71 -4.69
CA VAL A 99 -7.85 -0.90 -3.33
C VAL A 99 -8.66 0.31 -2.84
N PRO A 100 -9.58 0.14 -1.85
CA PRO A 100 -10.50 1.19 -1.38
C PRO A 100 -9.85 2.53 -1.05
N SER A 101 -8.65 2.57 -0.46
CA SER A 101 -7.97 3.83 -0.10
C SER A 101 -7.65 4.73 -1.31
N ARG A 102 -7.60 4.19 -2.53
CA ARG A 102 -7.32 4.93 -3.76
C ARG A 102 -8.50 5.76 -4.25
N PHE A 103 -9.70 5.52 -3.72
CA PHE A 103 -10.93 6.27 -4.01
C PHE A 103 -11.20 7.40 -3.00
N ALA A 104 -10.33 7.54 -1.99
CA ALA A 104 -10.45 8.59 -0.99
C ALA A 104 -9.97 9.94 -1.54
N ASP A 105 -10.76 10.98 -1.34
CA ASP A 105 -10.35 12.35 -1.61
C ASP A 105 -9.41 12.90 -0.52
N LEU A 106 -8.88 14.11 -0.73
CA LEU A 106 -8.03 14.77 0.25
C LEU A 106 -8.79 15.10 1.54
N GLY A 107 -10.07 15.46 1.44
CA GLY A 107 -10.92 15.81 2.59
C GLY A 107 -11.07 14.64 3.55
N GLU A 108 -11.34 13.43 3.04
CA GLU A 108 -11.39 12.20 3.84
C GLU A 108 -10.05 11.93 4.53
N LYS A 109 -8.94 11.97 3.77
CA LYS A 109 -7.59 11.70 4.31
C LYS A 109 -7.22 12.68 5.43
N VAL A 110 -7.52 13.96 5.24
CA VAL A 110 -7.31 15.00 6.27
C VAL A 110 -8.16 14.74 7.50
N ALA A 111 -9.45 14.41 7.35
CA ALA A 111 -10.33 14.14 8.47
C ALA A 111 -9.86 12.93 9.31
N LEU A 112 -9.45 11.85 8.65
CA LEU A 112 -8.90 10.66 9.32
C LEU A 112 -7.58 10.98 10.03
N ALA A 113 -6.69 11.76 9.39
CA ALA A 113 -5.43 12.20 9.98
C ALA A 113 -5.66 13.10 11.20
N GLN A 114 -6.65 13.99 11.17
CA GLN A 114 -7.06 14.81 12.31
C GLN A 114 -7.57 13.93 13.46
N ALA A 115 -8.47 12.99 13.18
CA ALA A 115 -8.97 12.04 14.19
C ALA A 115 -7.85 11.21 14.83
N MET A 116 -6.84 10.81 14.06
CA MET A 116 -5.62 10.17 14.56
C MET A 116 -4.84 11.12 15.46
N GLY A 117 -4.64 12.36 15.02
CA GLY A 117 -3.85 13.39 15.71
C GLY A 117 -4.42 13.84 17.06
N GLU A 118 -5.75 13.69 17.30
CA GLU A 118 -6.39 13.98 18.59
C GLU A 118 -5.77 13.20 19.78
N SER A 119 -5.17 12.05 19.50
CA SER A 119 -4.47 11.25 20.50
C SER A 119 -3.10 11.82 20.92
N GLY A 120 -2.62 12.90 20.31
CA GLY A 120 -1.30 13.50 20.49
C GLY A 120 -0.15 12.67 19.91
N ARG A 121 -0.45 11.60 19.16
CA ARG A 121 0.50 10.68 18.55
C ARG A 121 -0.08 10.10 17.24
N GLY A 122 0.72 9.35 16.54
CA GLY A 122 0.33 8.67 15.31
C GLY A 122 1.11 9.15 14.10
N ILE A 123 1.18 8.31 13.09
CA ILE A 123 1.79 8.59 11.81
C ILE A 123 0.85 8.18 10.68
N TRP A 124 0.72 9.02 9.67
CA TRP A 124 0.08 8.68 8.40
C TRP A 124 1.14 8.11 7.46
N GLN A 125 1.08 6.80 7.21
CA GLN A 125 2.03 6.12 6.34
C GLN A 125 1.39 5.72 5.01
N VAL A 126 2.14 5.90 3.91
CA VAL A 126 1.65 5.53 2.58
C VAL A 126 2.67 4.78 1.75
N VAL A 127 2.15 3.98 0.80
CA VAL A 127 2.90 3.55 -0.39
C VAL A 127 2.50 4.47 -1.53
N PRO A 128 3.44 5.24 -2.14
CA PRO A 128 3.15 6.16 -3.22
C PRO A 128 2.86 5.43 -4.53
N TYR A 129 2.34 6.13 -5.53
CA TYR A 129 2.18 5.59 -6.86
C TYR A 129 3.51 5.59 -7.63
N PHE A 130 4.39 4.66 -7.30
CA PHE A 130 5.76 4.59 -7.84
C PHE A 130 5.88 4.24 -9.34
N PRO A 131 4.87 3.75 -10.10
CA PRO A 131 5.00 3.57 -11.54
C PRO A 131 5.13 4.86 -12.34
N ASP A 132 4.77 6.02 -11.75
CA ASP A 132 4.83 7.32 -12.42
C ASP A 132 5.43 8.37 -11.49
N MET A 133 6.56 8.99 -11.91
CA MET A 133 7.29 9.96 -11.10
C MET A 133 6.45 11.20 -10.78
N LYS A 134 5.69 11.70 -11.76
CA LYS A 134 4.85 12.87 -11.51
C LYS A 134 3.82 12.58 -10.42
N GLN A 135 3.18 11.41 -10.46
CA GLN A 135 2.23 11.02 -9.43
C GLN A 135 2.90 10.81 -8.07
N GLN A 136 4.15 10.29 -8.03
CA GLN A 136 4.89 10.24 -6.77
C GLN A 136 5.11 11.62 -6.17
N LEU A 137 5.51 12.59 -6.97
CA LEU A 137 5.70 13.98 -6.53
C LEU A 137 4.38 14.61 -6.07
N ASP A 138 3.29 14.37 -6.80
CA ASP A 138 1.94 14.81 -6.41
C ASP A 138 1.51 14.16 -5.06
N ASN A 139 1.83 12.87 -4.84
CA ASN A 139 1.57 12.20 -3.56
C ASN A 139 2.39 12.80 -2.40
N ILE A 140 3.65 13.17 -2.63
CA ILE A 140 4.47 13.86 -1.60
C ILE A 140 3.85 15.21 -1.25
N ARG A 141 3.38 15.95 -2.25
CA ARG A 141 2.69 17.21 -2.03
C ARG A 141 1.41 17.03 -1.21
N GLU A 142 0.59 16.04 -1.55
CA GLU A 142 -0.62 15.72 -0.81
C GLU A 142 -0.32 15.32 0.64
N LEU A 143 0.76 14.56 0.89
CA LEU A 143 1.21 14.26 2.25
C LEU A 143 1.61 15.51 3.02
N GLY A 144 2.25 16.48 2.37
CA GLY A 144 2.52 17.79 2.93
C GLY A 144 1.26 18.50 3.38
N ASP A 145 0.23 18.52 2.52
CA ASP A 145 -1.05 19.14 2.81
C ASP A 145 -1.80 18.43 3.96
N ILE A 146 -1.80 17.07 4.00
CA ILE A 146 -2.35 16.29 5.12
C ILE A 146 -1.60 16.62 6.42
N SER A 147 -0.25 16.61 6.38
CA SER A 147 0.57 16.90 7.56
C SER A 147 0.30 18.28 8.14
N LEU A 148 0.17 19.30 7.29
CA LEU A 148 -0.12 20.67 7.70
C LEU A 148 -1.54 20.82 8.25
N ALA A 149 -2.54 20.26 7.56
CA ALA A 149 -3.93 20.37 7.94
C ALA A 149 -4.28 19.63 9.23
N ALA A 150 -3.65 18.48 9.48
CA ALA A 150 -3.90 17.65 10.65
C ALA A 150 -2.83 17.79 11.75
N ASN A 151 -1.74 18.49 11.50
CA ASN A 151 -0.57 18.62 12.40
C ASN A 151 0.00 17.25 12.83
N VAL A 152 0.10 16.30 11.91
CA VAL A 152 0.60 14.95 12.15
C VAL A 152 1.82 14.64 11.29
N PRO A 153 2.73 13.74 11.72
CA PRO A 153 3.78 13.24 10.84
C PRO A 153 3.19 12.32 9.77
N CYS A 154 3.73 12.46 8.56
CA CYS A 154 3.42 11.59 7.43
C CYS A 154 4.71 10.93 6.93
N SER A 155 4.62 9.70 6.46
CA SER A 155 5.74 9.02 5.84
C SER A 155 5.33 8.30 4.56
N LEU A 156 6.26 8.20 3.62
CA LEU A 156 6.09 7.38 2.43
C LEU A 156 7.23 6.35 2.31
N GLN A 157 6.90 5.21 1.72
CA GLN A 157 7.85 4.14 1.42
C GLN A 157 7.51 3.52 0.04
N PRO A 158 8.53 3.15 -0.72
CA PRO A 158 9.95 3.40 -0.50
C PRO A 158 10.45 4.69 -1.17
N VAL A 159 11.47 5.30 -0.62
CA VAL A 159 12.33 6.25 -1.34
C VAL A 159 13.55 5.48 -1.81
N LEU A 160 13.60 5.19 -3.10
CA LEU A 160 14.73 4.47 -3.70
C LEU A 160 14.94 4.93 -5.15
N SER A 161 16.18 4.76 -5.59
CA SER A 161 16.48 4.73 -7.02
C SER A 161 16.39 3.29 -7.51
N SER A 162 15.73 3.12 -8.63
CA SER A 162 15.69 1.86 -9.36
C SER A 162 15.88 2.17 -10.85
N PRO A 163 16.20 1.18 -11.67
CA PRO A 163 16.27 1.38 -13.11
C PRO A 163 14.96 1.92 -13.73
N THR A 164 13.81 1.67 -13.09
CA THR A 164 12.48 2.17 -13.52
C THR A 164 12.11 3.52 -12.91
N SER A 165 12.76 3.89 -11.79
CA SER A 165 12.55 5.16 -11.11
C SER A 165 13.91 5.67 -10.61
N PRO A 166 14.71 6.28 -11.48
CA PRO A 166 16.12 6.55 -11.21
C PRO A 166 16.38 7.67 -10.20
N ASN A 167 15.36 8.40 -9.76
CA ASN A 167 15.56 9.70 -9.14
C ASN A 167 15.09 9.74 -7.68
N ALA A 168 15.72 8.96 -6.78
CA ALA A 168 15.53 9.17 -5.34
C ALA A 168 15.86 10.61 -4.92
N GLU A 169 16.78 11.27 -5.62
CA GLU A 169 17.15 12.67 -5.38
C GLU A 169 15.95 13.61 -5.58
N GLU A 170 15.16 13.47 -6.65
CA GLU A 170 13.95 14.26 -6.87
C GLU A 170 12.90 14.05 -5.78
N LEU A 171 12.77 12.82 -5.28
CA LEU A 171 11.86 12.50 -4.16
C LEU A 171 12.33 13.16 -2.86
N ILE A 172 13.65 13.15 -2.60
CA ILE A 172 14.25 13.81 -1.44
C ILE A 172 14.03 15.32 -1.53
N GLU A 173 14.31 15.93 -2.67
CA GLU A 173 14.05 17.36 -2.88
C GLU A 173 12.58 17.74 -2.69
N ALA A 174 11.65 16.89 -3.14
CA ALA A 174 10.23 17.11 -2.92
C ALA A 174 9.85 17.05 -1.44
N LEU A 175 10.40 16.08 -0.70
CA LEU A 175 10.21 15.98 0.75
C LEU A 175 10.78 17.21 1.47
N GLU A 176 11.98 17.67 1.11
CA GLU A 176 12.61 18.87 1.68
C GLU A 176 11.77 20.14 1.41
N LYS A 177 11.18 20.26 0.22
CA LYS A 177 10.26 21.36 -0.11
C LYS A 177 9.03 21.35 0.79
N GLU A 178 8.43 20.20 1.05
CA GLU A 178 7.30 20.10 1.97
C GLU A 178 7.70 20.37 3.42
N GLN A 179 8.88 19.91 3.85
CA GLN A 179 9.43 20.24 5.17
C GLN A 179 9.70 21.75 5.32
N ALA A 180 10.18 22.40 4.28
CA ALA A 180 10.37 23.86 4.26
C ALA A 180 9.04 24.64 4.35
N ARG A 181 7.90 24.03 3.93
CA ARG A 181 6.56 24.57 4.16
C ARG A 181 6.06 24.39 5.60
N GLY A 182 6.80 23.66 6.45
CA GLY A 182 6.44 23.33 7.82
C GLY A 182 5.77 21.96 7.97
N ALA A 183 5.62 21.16 6.90
CA ALA A 183 5.06 19.83 6.96
C ALA A 183 6.07 18.84 7.61
N ARG A 184 5.56 17.88 8.36
CA ARG A 184 6.34 16.78 8.94
C ARG A 184 6.26 15.55 8.07
N VAL A 185 6.92 15.58 6.90
CA VAL A 185 6.94 14.47 5.94
C VAL A 185 8.30 13.79 5.91
N PHE A 186 8.31 12.46 5.85
CA PHE A 186 9.52 11.64 5.93
C PHE A 186 9.49 10.54 4.89
N GLY A 187 10.63 10.32 4.23
CA GLY A 187 10.84 9.18 3.34
C GLY A 187 11.47 8.01 4.09
N GLN A 188 11.01 6.80 3.80
CA GLN A 188 11.62 5.57 4.30
C GLN A 188 12.39 4.89 3.18
N THR A 189 13.59 4.41 3.50
CA THR A 189 14.41 3.62 2.58
C THR A 189 14.87 2.34 3.24
N MET A 190 15.30 1.38 2.44
CA MET A 190 15.82 0.13 2.95
C MET A 190 17.27 0.30 3.39
N PRO A 191 17.67 -0.27 4.55
CA PRO A 191 19.05 -0.18 5.04
C PRO A 191 20.03 -1.07 4.26
N ARG A 192 19.51 -1.94 3.38
CA ARG A 192 20.29 -2.86 2.53
C ARG A 192 19.49 -3.23 1.29
N CYS A 193 20.16 -3.78 0.27
CA CYS A 193 19.49 -4.44 -0.84
C CYS A 193 18.54 -5.53 -0.34
N PHE A 194 17.44 -5.73 -1.03
CA PHE A 194 16.51 -6.82 -0.74
C PHE A 194 16.46 -7.76 -1.94
N ASP A 195 16.30 -9.04 -1.64
CA ASP A 195 16.13 -10.07 -2.64
C ASP A 195 14.64 -10.41 -2.75
N LEU A 196 14.11 -10.40 -3.99
CA LEU A 196 12.77 -10.85 -4.29
C LEU A 196 12.82 -12.27 -4.83
N ASN A 197 12.08 -13.17 -4.19
CA ASN A 197 11.92 -14.53 -4.65
C ASN A 197 10.49 -14.74 -5.16
N MET A 198 10.35 -14.80 -6.47
CA MET A 198 9.05 -14.96 -7.14
C MET A 198 8.89 -16.36 -7.69
N ARG A 199 7.68 -16.90 -7.64
CA ARG A 199 7.32 -18.17 -8.24
C ARG A 199 6.41 -17.95 -9.45
N LEU A 200 6.82 -18.45 -10.62
CA LEU A 200 5.99 -18.37 -11.83
C LEU A 200 4.69 -19.23 -11.74
N SER A 201 4.61 -20.10 -10.74
CA SER A 201 3.39 -20.85 -10.44
C SER A 201 2.34 -20.07 -9.66
N GLU A 202 2.73 -18.94 -9.07
CA GLU A 202 1.88 -18.08 -8.23
C GLU A 202 1.66 -16.74 -8.92
N THR A 203 0.76 -15.94 -8.36
CA THR A 203 0.50 -14.57 -8.82
C THR A 203 1.61 -13.65 -8.34
N SER A 204 2.11 -12.76 -9.19
CA SER A 204 3.14 -11.79 -8.83
C SER A 204 2.77 -10.40 -9.37
N MET A 205 2.70 -9.41 -8.51
CA MET A 205 2.41 -8.02 -8.87
C MET A 205 3.39 -7.48 -9.91
N LEU A 206 4.67 -7.82 -9.82
CA LEU A 206 5.67 -7.36 -10.78
C LEU A 206 5.44 -7.90 -12.19
N LEU A 207 4.98 -9.14 -12.30
CA LEU A 207 4.66 -9.75 -13.60
C LEU A 207 3.34 -9.24 -14.16
N TYR A 208 2.39 -8.84 -13.30
CA TYR A 208 1.14 -8.22 -13.72
C TYR A 208 1.32 -6.82 -14.33
N ALA A 209 2.41 -6.14 -14.04
CA ALA A 209 2.77 -4.88 -14.68
C ALA A 209 3.15 -5.04 -16.16
N LEU A 210 3.44 -6.28 -16.61
CA LEU A 210 3.82 -6.62 -17.96
C LEU A 210 2.64 -7.26 -18.71
N PRO A 211 2.03 -6.61 -19.71
CA PRO A 211 0.77 -7.07 -20.32
C PRO A 211 0.80 -8.49 -20.92
N ARG A 212 1.94 -8.93 -21.48
CA ARG A 212 2.07 -10.29 -22.03
C ARG A 212 2.24 -11.32 -20.92
N TRP A 213 2.99 -10.98 -19.87
CA TRP A 213 3.13 -11.81 -18.68
C TRP A 213 1.80 -11.92 -17.95
N LYS A 214 1.07 -10.82 -17.77
CA LYS A 214 -0.26 -10.83 -17.15
C LYS A 214 -1.20 -11.84 -17.82
N LYS A 215 -1.26 -11.84 -19.14
CA LYS A 215 -2.11 -12.79 -19.90
C LYS A 215 -1.79 -14.26 -19.59
N ILE A 216 -0.54 -14.59 -19.32
CA ILE A 216 -0.14 -15.96 -18.98
C ILE A 216 -0.41 -16.22 -17.49
N MET A 217 -0.14 -15.23 -16.63
CA MET A 217 -0.38 -15.36 -15.20
C MET A 217 -1.87 -15.50 -14.85
N ASP A 218 -2.77 -14.99 -15.68
CA ASP A 218 -4.22 -15.17 -15.55
C ASP A 218 -4.70 -16.59 -15.93
N LEU A 219 -3.86 -17.39 -16.60
CA LEU A 219 -4.21 -18.77 -16.97
C LEU A 219 -4.13 -19.73 -15.76
N PRO A 220 -4.88 -20.86 -15.80
CA PRO A 220 -4.66 -21.95 -14.88
C PRO A 220 -3.19 -22.43 -14.89
N ARG A 221 -2.69 -22.81 -13.73
CA ARG A 221 -1.28 -23.18 -13.52
C ARG A 221 -0.75 -24.20 -14.54
N GLU A 222 -1.54 -25.20 -14.87
CA GLU A 222 -1.17 -26.27 -15.80
C GLU A 222 -0.89 -25.75 -17.21
N GLN A 223 -1.60 -24.68 -17.61
CA GLN A 223 -1.47 -24.06 -18.94
C GLN A 223 -0.32 -23.07 -19.00
N ARG A 224 0.09 -22.48 -17.87
CA ARG A 224 1.15 -21.48 -17.82
C ARG A 224 2.49 -22.02 -18.31
N LEU A 225 2.87 -23.24 -17.89
CA LEU A 225 4.17 -23.82 -18.22
C LEU A 225 4.36 -24.00 -19.73
N GLU A 226 3.32 -24.41 -20.43
CA GLU A 226 3.32 -24.55 -21.88
C GLU A 226 3.48 -23.18 -22.55
N GLN A 227 2.67 -22.20 -22.13
CA GLN A 227 2.72 -20.83 -22.65
C GLN A 227 4.06 -20.14 -22.38
N PHE A 228 4.69 -20.38 -21.23
CA PHE A 228 6.04 -19.88 -20.97
C PHE A 228 7.09 -20.46 -21.91
N ARG A 229 6.95 -21.75 -22.31
CA ARG A 229 7.87 -22.39 -23.25
C ARG A 229 7.65 -21.87 -24.68
N GLU A 230 6.41 -21.81 -25.12
CA GLU A 230 6.04 -21.39 -26.48
C GLU A 230 6.37 -19.91 -26.74
N ARG A 231 6.11 -19.06 -25.75
CA ARG A 231 6.22 -17.59 -25.91
C ARG A 231 7.46 -17.01 -25.24
N LYS A 232 8.45 -17.82 -24.90
CA LYS A 232 9.67 -17.40 -24.20
C LYS A 232 10.31 -16.16 -24.80
N SER A 233 10.50 -16.12 -26.12
CA SER A 233 11.16 -15.00 -26.79
C SER A 233 10.39 -13.69 -26.68
N GLU A 234 9.06 -13.74 -26.78
CA GLU A 234 8.19 -12.56 -26.61
C GLU A 234 8.21 -12.02 -25.19
N LEU A 235 8.20 -12.93 -24.20
CA LEU A 235 8.21 -12.58 -22.80
C LEU A 235 9.55 -11.97 -22.37
N VAL A 236 10.65 -12.55 -22.84
CA VAL A 236 12.00 -12.00 -22.60
C VAL A 236 12.16 -10.65 -23.28
N SER A 237 11.63 -10.46 -24.49
CA SER A 237 11.64 -9.17 -25.17
C SER A 237 10.88 -8.12 -24.35
N GLU A 238 9.66 -8.44 -23.88
CA GLU A 238 8.86 -7.51 -23.09
C GLU A 238 9.57 -7.10 -21.79
N MET A 239 10.23 -8.05 -21.10
CA MET A 239 11.04 -7.74 -19.93
C MET A 239 12.23 -6.83 -20.23
N LYS A 240 12.89 -7.03 -21.36
CA LYS A 240 14.02 -6.18 -21.81
C LYS A 240 13.56 -4.79 -22.25
N ASP A 241 12.39 -4.71 -22.88
CA ASP A 241 11.80 -3.46 -23.36
C ASP A 241 11.16 -2.65 -22.20
N ALA A 242 10.78 -3.30 -21.12
CA ALA A 242 10.35 -2.64 -19.90
C ALA A 242 11.53 -1.86 -19.32
N LYS A 243 11.53 -0.54 -19.51
CA LYS A 243 12.59 0.33 -18.99
C LYS A 243 12.84 0.02 -17.52
N GLY A 244 14.07 -0.36 -17.22
CA GLY A 244 14.56 -0.59 -15.88
C GLY A 244 14.57 -2.04 -15.37
N MET A 245 13.95 -2.99 -16.06
CA MET A 245 14.18 -4.42 -15.79
C MET A 245 15.38 -5.01 -16.55
N SER A 246 15.86 -4.31 -17.60
CA SER A 246 16.87 -4.86 -18.50
C SER A 246 18.31 -4.83 -17.98
N GLU A 247 18.58 -4.05 -16.93
CA GLU A 247 19.93 -3.91 -16.38
C GLU A 247 20.17 -4.80 -15.12
N SER A 248 19.12 -5.49 -14.65
CA SER A 248 19.15 -6.32 -13.43
C SER A 248 19.04 -7.82 -13.71
N ILE A 249 19.03 -8.24 -14.97
CA ILE A 249 19.05 -9.64 -15.44
C ILE A 249 20.26 -9.84 -16.35
#